data_b2e99b2089c00ef52f448fa47b9531fc
#
_entry.id   b2e99b2089c00ef52f448fa47b9531fc
#
_cell.length_a   1.000
_cell.length_b   1.000
_cell.length_c   1.000
_cell.angle_alpha   90.00
_cell.angle_beta   90.00
_cell.angle_gamma   90.00
#
_symmetry.space_group_name_H-M   'P 1'
#
loop_
_entity.id
_entity.type
_entity.pdbx_description
1 polymer ?
#
loop_
_entity_poly.entity_id
_entity_poly.type
_entity_poly.pdbx_seq_one_letter_code
_entity_poly.pdbx_strand_id
1 'polypeptide(L)'
;MFPHLSSRQEPPAGGTRSDDQTMHVLSTAAVPRPAIFVDRDGVINENRVDHVTTWDDFVPIPGALAGLRALSSLGLPIFVVTNQALVGRGVITARALDALHGRMCALVAGHGGRITGVYVCPHRPEDHCGCRKPQPGLFLQAVREHNLALDQSYYVGDALTDVAAGQAVGCTTVLVCTGRGLTQVVHQQAQPYTAYYVARNLKHAAQFIAHDRGRRTGHGSLLSAMRMALDNVRLV
;
A
#
# COMPACT_ATOMS: atom_id res chain seq x y z
N MET A 1 -6.24 -81.46 -37.57
CA MET A 1 -7.04 -82.53 -36.94
C MET A 1 -7.82 -81.85 -35.82
N PHE A 2 -9.05 -81.54 -36.10
CA PHE A 2 -10.07 -81.13 -35.14
C PHE A 2 -10.49 -82.36 -34.31
N PRO A 3 -11.30 -82.32 -33.23
CA PRO A 3 -12.15 -81.25 -32.67
C PRO A 3 -12.19 -81.21 -31.11
N HIS A 4 -12.87 -80.34 -30.43
CA HIS A 4 -14.22 -80.30 -29.87
C HIS A 4 -14.31 -79.21 -28.80
N LEU A 5 -15.18 -78.25 -28.96
CA LEU A 5 -16.57 -78.06 -28.41
C LEU A 5 -16.67 -77.93 -26.89
N SER A 6 -17.13 -76.81 -26.50
CA SER A 6 -18.35 -76.43 -25.74
C SER A 6 -18.19 -76.16 -24.23
N SER A 7 -18.46 -74.99 -23.80
CA SER A 7 -19.74 -74.67 -23.13
C SER A 7 -19.76 -73.20 -22.65
N ARG A 8 -20.84 -72.53 -22.97
CA ARG A 8 -21.20 -71.16 -22.49
C ARG A 8 -21.53 -71.21 -21.01
N GLN A 9 -21.16 -70.18 -20.27
CA GLN A 9 -21.87 -69.66 -19.13
C GLN A 9 -21.74 -68.16 -19.05
N GLU A 10 -22.89 -67.46 -19.11
CA GLU A 10 -23.00 -66.02 -18.84
C GLU A 10 -22.91 -65.76 -17.34
N PRO A 11 -22.34 -64.62 -16.92
CA PRO A 11 -22.40 -64.19 -15.53
C PRO A 11 -23.61 -63.29 -15.28
N PRO A 12 -24.05 -63.20 -14.02
CA PRO A 12 -25.16 -62.32 -13.65
C PRO A 12 -24.76 -60.85 -13.55
N ALA A 13 -25.71 -60.03 -13.96
CA ALA A 13 -25.69 -58.58 -13.76
C ALA A 13 -25.77 -58.25 -12.27
N GLY A 14 -24.87 -57.43 -11.77
CA GLY A 14 -24.87 -56.82 -10.43
C GLY A 14 -24.23 -55.45 -10.49
N GLY A 15 -25.05 -54.45 -10.77
CA GLY A 15 -24.59 -53.09 -10.76
C GLY A 15 -24.31 -52.57 -9.34
N THR A 16 -23.20 -51.96 -9.15
CA THR A 16 -23.00 -50.92 -8.12
C THR A 16 -22.44 -49.69 -8.80
N ARG A 17 -23.32 -48.71 -9.01
CA ARG A 17 -22.90 -47.36 -9.32
C ARG A 17 -22.11 -46.83 -8.12
N SER A 18 -20.82 -46.74 -8.23
CA SER A 18 -20.01 -45.87 -7.37
C SER A 18 -20.27 -44.45 -7.81
N ASP A 19 -21.10 -43.74 -7.07
CA ASP A 19 -21.20 -42.29 -7.13
C ASP A 19 -19.82 -41.70 -6.76
N ASP A 20 -19.00 -41.45 -7.77
CA ASP A 20 -17.79 -40.66 -7.64
C ASP A 20 -18.22 -39.19 -7.47
N GLN A 21 -18.60 -38.83 -6.23
CA GLN A 21 -18.79 -37.46 -5.83
C GLN A 21 -17.39 -36.83 -5.76
N THR A 22 -16.90 -36.40 -6.93
CA THR A 22 -15.77 -35.47 -7.00
C THR A 22 -16.19 -34.18 -6.31
N MET A 23 -15.87 -34.09 -5.01
CA MET A 23 -15.97 -32.83 -4.28
C MET A 23 -15.01 -31.83 -4.95
N HIS A 24 -15.57 -30.99 -5.83
CA HIS A 24 -14.93 -29.77 -6.22
C HIS A 24 -14.77 -28.91 -4.96
N VAL A 25 -13.59 -28.99 -4.34
CA VAL A 25 -13.15 -28.00 -3.36
C VAL A 25 -13.01 -26.71 -4.14
N LEU A 26 -14.07 -25.89 -4.10
CA LEU A 26 -13.98 -24.51 -4.55
C LEU A 26 -12.91 -23.87 -3.68
N SER A 27 -11.71 -23.71 -4.24
CA SER A 27 -10.68 -22.85 -3.65
C SER A 27 -11.31 -21.47 -3.54
N THR A 28 -11.74 -21.10 -2.34
CA THR A 28 -12.19 -19.75 -2.05
C THR A 28 -10.95 -18.87 -2.10
N ALA A 29 -10.66 -18.30 -3.27
CA ALA A 29 -9.63 -17.28 -3.39
C ALA A 29 -9.92 -16.22 -2.33
N ALA A 30 -8.96 -15.97 -1.44
CA ALA A 30 -9.14 -14.99 -0.38
C ALA A 30 -9.54 -13.64 -0.99
N VAL A 31 -10.60 -13.02 -0.45
CA VAL A 31 -11.08 -11.71 -0.94
C VAL A 31 -9.95 -10.69 -0.79
N PRO A 32 -9.62 -9.91 -1.84
CA PRO A 32 -8.63 -8.86 -1.74
C PRO A 32 -8.99 -7.85 -0.66
N ARG A 33 -8.00 -7.42 0.12
CA ARG A 33 -8.20 -6.51 1.25
C ARG A 33 -7.61 -5.13 0.99
N PRO A 34 -8.23 -4.05 1.50
CA PRO A 34 -7.64 -2.71 1.41
C PRO A 34 -6.35 -2.59 2.20
N ALA A 35 -5.50 -1.64 1.79
CA ALA A 35 -4.23 -1.33 2.41
C ALA A 35 -4.04 0.18 2.54
N ILE A 36 -3.05 0.60 3.32
CA ILE A 36 -2.57 1.97 3.39
C ILE A 36 -1.13 1.98 2.91
N PHE A 37 -0.86 2.76 1.88
CA PHE A 37 0.48 3.03 1.40
C PHE A 37 0.93 4.40 1.89
N VAL A 38 2.20 4.53 2.24
CA VAL A 38 2.80 5.80 2.67
C VAL A 38 4.15 5.99 2.00
N ASP A 39 4.50 7.21 1.60
CA ASP A 39 5.88 7.51 1.23
C ASP A 39 6.75 7.63 2.49
N ARG A 40 8.06 7.58 2.32
CA ARG A 40 9.03 7.68 3.41
C ARG A 40 9.46 9.12 3.63
N ASP A 41 10.19 9.68 2.66
CA ASP A 41 10.80 11.00 2.77
C ASP A 41 9.76 12.10 2.57
N GLY A 42 9.65 13.02 3.51
CA GLY A 42 8.63 14.06 3.51
C GLY A 42 7.29 13.64 4.13
N VAL A 43 7.13 12.35 4.47
CA VAL A 43 5.90 11.81 5.12
C VAL A 43 6.22 11.21 6.49
N ILE A 44 7.16 10.28 6.57
CA ILE A 44 7.59 9.63 7.82
C ILE A 44 8.77 10.39 8.41
N ASN A 45 9.78 10.67 7.61
CA ASN A 45 10.96 11.44 7.98
C ASN A 45 11.13 12.69 7.12
N GLU A 46 11.91 13.64 7.59
CA GLU A 46 12.23 14.87 6.88
C GLU A 46 12.83 14.56 5.51
N ASN A 47 12.40 15.36 4.51
CA ASN A 47 12.95 15.30 3.17
C ASN A 47 14.19 16.20 3.12
N ARG A 48 15.37 15.60 3.14
CA ARG A 48 16.65 16.32 3.20
C ARG A 48 17.23 16.60 1.81
N VAL A 49 17.89 17.70 1.63
CA VAL A 49 18.59 18.08 0.38
C VAL A 49 19.76 17.12 0.11
N ASP A 50 20.49 16.76 1.17
CA ASP A 50 21.63 15.83 1.17
C ASP A 50 21.20 14.35 1.29
N HIS A 51 19.90 14.13 1.26
CA HIS A 51 19.24 12.82 1.40
C HIS A 51 19.47 12.15 2.78
N VAL A 52 18.83 10.99 2.97
CA VAL A 52 19.00 10.15 4.15
C VAL A 52 19.87 8.95 3.75
N THR A 53 21.13 8.97 4.17
CA THR A 53 22.12 7.93 3.83
C THR A 53 22.46 7.05 5.03
N THR A 54 22.30 7.59 6.24
CA THR A 54 22.57 6.92 7.51
C THR A 54 21.35 7.04 8.43
N TRP A 55 21.41 6.36 9.56
CA TRP A 55 20.36 6.49 10.57
C TRP A 55 20.36 7.88 11.24
N ASP A 56 21.49 8.51 11.37
CA ASP A 56 21.60 9.84 12.01
C ASP A 56 20.96 10.93 11.16
N ASP A 57 20.81 10.69 9.84
CA ASP A 57 20.07 11.56 8.93
C ASP A 57 18.55 11.36 9.02
N PHE A 58 18.10 10.27 9.64
CA PHE A 58 16.69 9.91 9.71
C PHE A 58 15.98 10.65 10.86
N VAL A 59 15.40 11.79 10.56
CA VAL A 59 14.64 12.61 11.51
C VAL A 59 13.15 12.43 11.27
N PRO A 60 12.40 11.79 12.20
CA PRO A 60 10.95 11.64 12.06
C PRO A 60 10.25 13.00 12.03
N ILE A 61 9.33 13.19 11.10
CA ILE A 61 8.51 14.40 11.05
C ILE A 61 7.59 14.47 12.29
N PRO A 62 7.42 15.65 12.92
CA PRO A 62 6.50 15.81 14.04
C PRO A 62 5.08 15.31 13.70
N GLY A 63 4.61 14.35 14.51
CA GLY A 63 3.32 13.70 14.32
C GLY A 63 3.32 12.47 13.41
N ALA A 64 4.41 12.14 12.70
CA ALA A 64 4.46 10.98 11.81
C ALA A 64 4.28 9.65 12.56
N LEU A 65 4.99 9.44 13.66
CA LEU A 65 4.86 8.23 14.48
C LEU A 65 3.46 8.08 15.09
N ALA A 66 2.87 9.20 15.56
CA ALA A 66 1.50 9.21 16.05
C ALA A 66 0.48 8.91 14.91
N GLY A 67 0.75 9.41 13.70
CA GLY A 67 -0.02 9.11 12.51
C GLY A 67 0.03 7.63 12.15
N LEU A 68 1.22 7.03 12.10
CA LEU A 68 1.40 5.59 11.85
C LEU A 68 0.73 4.71 12.90
N ARG A 69 0.79 5.09 14.18
CA ARG A 69 0.04 4.41 15.24
C ARG A 69 -1.46 4.47 15.00
N ALA A 70 -1.99 5.66 14.66
CA ALA A 70 -3.41 5.82 14.37
C ALA A 70 -3.85 5.03 13.11
N LEU A 71 -3.04 5.00 12.05
CA LEU A 71 -3.30 4.16 10.87
C LEU A 71 -3.27 2.68 11.21
N SER A 72 -2.34 2.25 12.06
CA SER A 72 -2.24 0.85 12.49
C SER A 72 -3.46 0.38 13.27
N SER A 73 -4.09 1.27 14.05
CA SER A 73 -5.33 0.96 14.79
C SER A 73 -6.54 0.68 13.88
N LEU A 74 -6.47 1.05 12.60
CA LEU A 74 -7.52 0.74 11.62
C LEU A 74 -7.52 -0.74 11.17
N GLY A 75 -6.52 -1.53 11.57
CA GLY A 75 -6.40 -2.94 11.23
C GLY A 75 -6.07 -3.22 9.77
N LEU A 76 -5.66 -2.19 9.00
CA LEU A 76 -5.18 -2.35 7.62
C LEU A 76 -3.66 -2.56 7.59
N PRO A 77 -3.14 -3.36 6.64
CA PRO A 77 -1.71 -3.42 6.40
C PRO A 77 -1.18 -2.06 5.92
N ILE A 78 -0.04 -1.65 6.44
CA ILE A 78 0.64 -0.41 6.05
C ILE A 78 1.92 -0.77 5.30
N PHE A 79 2.05 -0.24 4.09
CA PHE A 79 3.22 -0.42 3.23
C PHE A 79 3.90 0.92 2.97
N VAL A 80 5.22 0.94 3.10
CA VAL A 80 6.03 2.08 2.65
C VAL A 80 6.38 1.87 1.18
N VAL A 81 6.19 2.92 0.34
CA VAL A 81 6.51 2.90 -1.09
C VAL A 81 7.38 4.11 -1.41
N THR A 82 8.69 3.88 -1.64
CA THR A 82 9.67 4.96 -1.70
C THR A 82 10.64 4.85 -2.87
N ASN A 83 11.01 6.01 -3.46
CA ASN A 83 12.02 6.13 -4.50
C ASN A 83 13.39 6.42 -3.88
N GLN A 84 14.36 5.51 -4.02
CA GLN A 84 15.68 5.60 -3.39
C GLN A 84 16.81 5.52 -4.44
N ALA A 85 16.89 6.53 -5.30
CA ALA A 85 17.86 6.59 -6.40
C ALA A 85 19.34 6.57 -5.95
N LEU A 86 19.63 6.84 -4.67
CA LEU A 86 20.98 6.77 -4.13
C LEU A 86 21.59 5.38 -4.25
N VAL A 87 20.78 4.32 -4.23
CA VAL A 87 21.23 2.95 -4.47
C VAL A 87 21.73 2.80 -5.90
N GLY A 88 20.93 3.21 -6.89
CA GLY A 88 21.30 3.16 -8.30
C GLY A 88 22.47 4.09 -8.67
N ARG A 89 22.72 5.12 -7.86
CA ARG A 89 23.89 6.00 -7.96
C ARG A 89 25.13 5.48 -7.26
N GLY A 90 25.05 4.35 -6.53
CA GLY A 90 26.13 3.78 -5.76
C GLY A 90 26.55 4.57 -4.52
N VAL A 91 25.72 5.54 -4.06
CA VAL A 91 26.00 6.35 -2.87
C VAL A 91 25.74 5.56 -1.58
N ILE A 92 24.69 4.72 -1.60
CA ILE A 92 24.35 3.83 -0.50
C ILE A 92 24.12 2.43 -1.06
N THR A 93 24.52 1.39 -0.33
CA THR A 93 24.24 0.01 -0.73
C THR A 93 22.79 -0.38 -0.40
N ALA A 94 22.23 -1.33 -1.14
CA ALA A 94 20.91 -1.90 -0.83
C ALA A 94 20.87 -2.42 0.62
N ARG A 95 21.91 -3.11 1.07
CA ARG A 95 22.01 -3.63 2.44
C ARG A 95 21.98 -2.52 3.50
N ALA A 96 22.66 -1.39 3.26
CA ALA A 96 22.64 -0.25 4.18
C ALA A 96 21.24 0.39 4.23
N LEU A 97 20.57 0.50 3.08
CA LEU A 97 19.19 0.99 3.01
C LEU A 97 18.22 0.05 3.74
N ASP A 98 18.37 -1.28 3.57
CA ASP A 98 17.55 -2.27 4.27
C ASP A 98 17.75 -2.19 5.79
N ALA A 99 18.97 -2.00 6.26
CA ALA A 99 19.26 -1.79 7.67
C ALA A 99 18.61 -0.52 8.23
N LEU A 100 18.62 0.58 7.46
CA LEU A 100 17.94 1.83 7.80
C LEU A 100 16.43 1.61 7.90
N HIS A 101 15.82 0.92 6.93
CA HIS A 101 14.39 0.59 6.95
C HIS A 101 14.03 -0.33 8.11
N GLY A 102 14.89 -1.29 8.47
CA GLY A 102 14.71 -2.12 9.66
C GLY A 102 14.63 -1.29 10.94
N ARG A 103 15.54 -0.30 11.11
CA ARG A 103 15.52 0.63 12.24
C ARG A 103 14.28 1.52 12.23
N MET A 104 13.84 2.01 11.07
CA MET A 104 12.59 2.75 10.91
C MET A 104 11.38 1.92 11.38
N CYS A 105 11.27 0.67 10.93
CA CYS A 105 10.20 -0.23 11.36
C CYS A 105 10.22 -0.49 12.86
N ALA A 106 11.41 -0.67 13.45
CA ALA A 106 11.58 -0.85 14.90
C ALA A 106 11.17 0.41 15.68
N LEU A 107 11.53 1.60 15.20
CA LEU A 107 11.12 2.87 15.80
C LEU A 107 9.59 3.02 15.77
N VAL A 108 8.96 2.73 14.64
CA VAL A 108 7.49 2.77 14.48
C VAL A 108 6.82 1.78 15.44
N ALA A 109 7.35 0.55 15.55
CA ALA A 109 6.83 -0.47 16.46
C ALA A 109 6.96 -0.05 17.92
N GLY A 110 8.07 0.56 18.30
CA GLY A 110 8.28 1.12 19.65
C GLY A 110 7.31 2.23 20.03
N HIS A 111 6.68 2.88 19.03
CA HIS A 111 5.63 3.89 19.23
C HIS A 111 4.20 3.35 19.01
N GLY A 112 4.04 2.02 18.98
CA GLY A 112 2.75 1.35 18.85
C GLY A 112 2.17 1.36 17.42
N GLY A 113 2.97 1.68 16.41
CA GLY A 113 2.61 1.53 15.00
C GLY A 113 3.12 0.20 14.43
N ARG A 114 2.71 -0.12 13.19
CA ARG A 114 3.17 -1.31 12.49
C ARG A 114 3.29 -1.05 10.99
N ILE A 115 4.48 -1.25 10.43
CA ILE A 115 4.71 -1.33 8.99
C ILE A 115 4.71 -2.80 8.59
N THR A 116 3.93 -3.15 7.55
CA THR A 116 3.81 -4.53 7.06
C THR A 116 4.93 -4.87 6.08
N GLY A 117 5.36 -3.89 5.27
CA GLY A 117 6.43 -4.06 4.29
C GLY A 117 6.92 -2.73 3.74
N VAL A 118 8.11 -2.76 3.15
CA VAL A 118 8.75 -1.60 2.52
C VAL A 118 9.09 -1.95 1.08
N TYR A 119 8.54 -1.20 0.13
CA TYR A 119 8.77 -1.34 -1.30
C TYR A 119 9.65 -0.19 -1.80
N VAL A 120 10.75 -0.53 -2.42
CA VAL A 120 11.80 0.42 -2.80
C VAL A 120 12.02 0.39 -4.30
N CYS A 121 12.04 1.55 -4.94
CA CYS A 121 12.63 1.70 -6.25
C CYS A 121 14.08 2.19 -6.09
N PRO A 122 15.09 1.39 -6.40
CA PRO A 122 16.50 1.78 -6.30
C PRO A 122 16.99 2.55 -7.53
N HIS A 123 16.21 2.59 -8.61
CA HIS A 123 16.62 3.09 -9.90
C HIS A 123 16.67 4.61 -9.95
N ARG A 124 17.56 5.12 -10.79
CA ARG A 124 17.67 6.54 -11.11
C ARG A 124 16.51 6.96 -12.03
N PRO A 125 16.17 8.26 -12.13
CA PRO A 125 15.18 8.75 -13.10
C PRO A 125 15.50 8.31 -14.54
N GLU A 126 16.79 8.34 -14.91
CA GLU A 126 17.31 8.04 -16.24
C GLU A 126 17.16 6.54 -16.63
N ASP A 127 16.95 5.67 -15.65
CA ASP A 127 16.79 4.23 -15.90
C ASP A 127 15.39 3.88 -16.44
N HIS A 128 14.46 4.82 -16.48
CA HIS A 128 13.08 4.70 -17.00
C HIS A 128 12.36 3.42 -16.59
N CYS A 129 12.56 2.98 -15.34
CA CYS A 129 11.98 1.72 -14.84
C CYS A 129 10.47 1.83 -14.57
N GLY A 130 9.76 0.72 -14.61
CA GLY A 130 8.33 0.65 -14.30
C GLY A 130 7.97 0.71 -12.81
N CYS A 131 8.96 0.78 -11.90
CA CYS A 131 8.71 0.81 -10.45
C CYS A 131 8.87 2.18 -9.81
N ARG A 132 9.60 3.13 -10.44
CA ARG A 132 9.80 4.46 -9.89
C ARG A 132 8.54 5.31 -10.01
N LYS A 133 8.02 5.81 -8.88
CA LYS A 133 6.88 6.75 -8.86
C LYS A 133 7.15 7.93 -9.80
N PRO A 134 6.21 8.30 -10.70
CA PRO A 134 4.78 7.96 -10.69
C PRO A 134 4.39 6.60 -11.29
N GLN A 135 5.33 5.75 -11.71
CA GLN A 135 5.02 4.43 -12.21
C GLN A 135 4.44 3.51 -11.12
N PRO A 136 3.48 2.63 -11.46
CA PRO A 136 2.71 1.86 -10.47
C PRO A 136 3.41 0.58 -9.98
N GLY A 137 4.59 0.26 -10.46
CA GLY A 137 5.20 -1.08 -10.30
C GLY A 137 5.35 -1.55 -8.86
N LEU A 138 5.65 -0.66 -7.89
CA LEU A 138 5.76 -1.04 -6.48
C LEU A 138 4.40 -1.41 -5.87
N PHE A 139 3.31 -0.72 -6.25
CA PHE A 139 1.95 -1.08 -5.80
C PHE A 139 1.52 -2.43 -6.37
N LEU A 140 1.79 -2.65 -7.66
CA LEU A 140 1.48 -3.92 -8.32
C LEU A 140 2.28 -5.09 -7.72
N GLN A 141 3.50 -4.83 -7.26
CA GLN A 141 4.28 -5.81 -6.52
C GLN A 141 3.59 -6.15 -5.18
N ALA A 142 3.20 -5.15 -4.40
CA ALA A 142 2.49 -5.36 -3.14
C ALA A 142 1.17 -6.12 -3.33
N VAL A 143 0.42 -5.84 -4.41
CA VAL A 143 -0.81 -6.59 -4.75
C VAL A 143 -0.54 -8.07 -4.95
N ARG A 144 0.48 -8.41 -5.71
CA ARG A 144 0.83 -9.82 -5.97
C ARG A 144 1.22 -10.58 -4.71
N GLU A 145 1.90 -9.90 -3.78
CA GLU A 145 2.42 -10.50 -2.55
C GLU A 145 1.37 -10.60 -1.44
N HIS A 146 0.38 -9.69 -1.42
CA HIS A 146 -0.53 -9.55 -0.28
C HIS A 146 -2.02 -9.61 -0.63
N ASN A 147 -2.39 -9.85 -1.89
CA ASN A 147 -3.78 -9.89 -2.36
C ASN A 147 -4.57 -8.63 -1.96
N LEU A 148 -4.19 -7.47 -2.50
CA LEU A 148 -4.72 -6.16 -2.10
C LEU A 148 -5.77 -5.63 -3.08
N ALA A 149 -6.79 -4.93 -2.55
CA ALA A 149 -7.79 -4.16 -3.27
C ALA A 149 -7.36 -2.69 -3.35
N LEU A 150 -6.72 -2.26 -4.43
CA LEU A 150 -6.14 -0.92 -4.56
C LEU A 150 -7.21 0.17 -4.65
N ASP A 151 -8.36 -0.10 -5.27
CA ASP A 151 -9.52 0.78 -5.38
C ASP A 151 -10.17 1.11 -4.02
N GLN A 152 -9.92 0.28 -3.01
CA GLN A 152 -10.36 0.48 -1.62
C GLN A 152 -9.21 0.95 -0.71
N SER A 153 -8.02 1.13 -1.28
CA SER A 153 -6.80 1.47 -0.56
C SER A 153 -6.52 2.98 -0.57
N TYR A 154 -5.60 3.38 0.29
CA TYR A 154 -5.17 4.77 0.45
C TYR A 154 -3.69 4.90 0.16
N TYR A 155 -3.28 6.04 -0.42
CA TYR A 155 -1.88 6.40 -0.52
C TYR A 155 -1.63 7.81 0.01
N VAL A 156 -0.64 7.94 0.89
CA VAL A 156 -0.21 9.21 1.49
C VAL A 156 1.20 9.54 1.01
N GLY A 157 1.37 10.69 0.37
CA GLY A 157 2.65 11.15 -0.16
C GLY A 157 2.84 12.66 0.03
N ASP A 158 4.04 13.18 -0.23
CA ASP A 158 4.39 14.60 -0.16
C ASP A 158 4.59 15.24 -1.53
N ALA A 159 4.37 14.50 -2.62
CA ALA A 159 4.63 14.98 -3.97
C ALA A 159 3.50 14.66 -4.95
N LEU A 160 3.37 15.46 -6.00
CA LEU A 160 2.42 15.19 -7.08
C LEU A 160 2.72 13.88 -7.83
N THR A 161 3.99 13.44 -7.84
CA THR A 161 4.35 12.11 -8.34
C THR A 161 3.76 10.98 -7.50
N ASP A 162 3.52 11.20 -6.20
CA ASP A 162 2.84 10.26 -5.34
C ASP A 162 1.35 10.24 -5.63
N VAL A 163 0.74 11.42 -5.78
CA VAL A 163 -0.67 11.55 -6.19
C VAL A 163 -0.88 10.80 -7.52
N ALA A 164 -0.04 11.08 -8.53
CA ALA A 164 -0.13 10.42 -9.83
C ALA A 164 0.02 8.89 -9.72
N ALA A 165 0.99 8.40 -8.92
CA ALA A 165 1.21 6.97 -8.74
C ALA A 165 0.02 6.27 -8.06
N GLY A 166 -0.55 6.88 -7.02
CA GLY A 166 -1.72 6.34 -6.34
C GLY A 166 -2.97 6.35 -7.22
N GLN A 167 -3.19 7.42 -7.98
CA GLN A 167 -4.32 7.52 -8.91
C GLN A 167 -4.21 6.51 -10.06
N ALA A 168 -3.01 6.27 -10.57
CA ALA A 168 -2.79 5.28 -11.63
C ALA A 168 -3.20 3.86 -11.24
N VAL A 169 -3.30 3.57 -9.95
CA VAL A 169 -3.73 2.27 -9.41
C VAL A 169 -5.10 2.33 -8.72
N GLY A 170 -5.81 3.45 -8.79
CA GLY A 170 -7.15 3.60 -8.23
C GLY A 170 -7.20 3.88 -6.72
N CYS A 171 -6.07 4.13 -6.05
CA CYS A 171 -6.05 4.46 -4.62
C CYS A 171 -6.67 5.84 -4.34
N THR A 172 -7.32 6.00 -3.19
CA THR A 172 -7.63 7.32 -2.64
C THR A 172 -6.33 7.99 -2.19
N THR A 173 -5.97 9.13 -2.79
CA THR A 173 -4.69 9.80 -2.53
C THR A 173 -4.82 10.96 -1.57
N VAL A 174 -3.86 11.09 -0.67
CA VAL A 174 -3.73 12.18 0.31
C VAL A 174 -2.35 12.80 0.16
N LEU A 175 -2.29 14.08 -0.19
CA LEU A 175 -1.06 14.87 -0.20
C LEU A 175 -0.87 15.52 1.17
N VAL A 176 0.27 15.28 1.82
CA VAL A 176 0.62 15.96 3.08
C VAL A 176 1.43 17.22 2.80
N CYS A 177 1.20 18.29 3.59
CA CYS A 177 1.92 19.57 3.46
C CYS A 177 3.35 19.53 4.04
N THR A 178 3.78 18.40 4.60
CA THR A 178 5.16 18.16 5.03
C THR A 178 6.06 17.89 3.82
N GLY A 179 7.37 17.84 4.02
CA GLY A 179 8.31 17.62 2.93
C GLY A 179 8.18 18.68 1.82
N ARG A 180 7.88 18.21 0.61
CA ARG A 180 7.64 19.05 -0.58
C ARG A 180 6.19 19.49 -0.75
N GLY A 181 5.26 18.90 0.02
CA GLY A 181 3.85 18.98 -0.25
C GLY A 181 3.29 20.40 -0.28
N LEU A 182 3.72 21.28 0.61
CA LEU A 182 3.25 22.67 0.60
C LEU A 182 3.59 23.37 -0.73
N THR A 183 4.82 23.24 -1.22
CA THR A 183 5.22 23.82 -2.51
C THR A 183 4.49 23.16 -3.68
N GLN A 184 4.23 21.85 -3.60
CA GLN A 184 3.48 21.12 -4.62
C GLN A 184 2.02 21.59 -4.72
N VAL A 185 1.35 21.87 -3.60
CA VAL A 185 -0.02 22.42 -3.59
C VAL A 185 -0.06 23.80 -4.26
N VAL A 186 0.91 24.67 -3.97
CA VAL A 186 0.99 26.02 -4.55
C VAL A 186 1.25 25.98 -6.06
N HIS A 187 2.06 25.05 -6.54
CA HIS A 187 2.41 24.94 -7.96
C HIS A 187 1.41 24.15 -8.82
N GLN A 188 0.36 23.62 -8.22
CA GLN A 188 -0.59 22.72 -8.89
C GLN A 188 -1.44 23.37 -9.99
N GLN A 189 -1.48 24.69 -10.12
CA GLN A 189 -2.37 25.40 -11.04
C GLN A 189 -2.20 25.02 -12.52
N ALA A 190 -1.23 24.17 -12.88
CA ALA A 190 -0.88 23.84 -14.26
C ALA A 190 -1.06 22.36 -14.67
N GLN A 191 -1.53 21.45 -13.80
CA GLN A 191 -1.59 20.01 -14.12
C GLN A 191 -2.99 19.42 -13.88
N PRO A 192 -3.51 18.59 -14.81
CA PRO A 192 -4.83 17.97 -14.69
C PRO A 192 -4.77 16.74 -13.75
N TYR A 193 -4.58 16.96 -12.45
CA TYR A 193 -4.76 15.90 -11.46
C TYR A 193 -6.25 15.72 -11.15
N THR A 194 -6.70 14.47 -11.05
CA THR A 194 -7.99 14.15 -10.44
C THR A 194 -7.98 14.55 -8.96
N ALA A 195 -9.16 14.74 -8.36
CA ALA A 195 -9.29 15.19 -6.99
C ALA A 195 -8.48 14.31 -6.02
N TYR A 196 -7.71 14.94 -5.13
CA TYR A 196 -7.03 14.31 -4.01
C TYR A 196 -7.26 15.15 -2.74
N TYR A 197 -7.02 14.52 -1.60
CA TYR A 197 -7.16 15.21 -0.31
C TYR A 197 -5.83 15.84 0.11
N VAL A 198 -5.90 16.98 0.80
CA VAL A 198 -4.73 17.66 1.36
C VAL A 198 -4.80 17.58 2.88
N ALA A 199 -3.71 17.15 3.53
CA ALA A 199 -3.58 17.06 4.97
C ALA A 199 -2.31 17.78 5.44
N ARG A 200 -2.34 18.36 6.65
CA ARG A 200 -1.15 19.07 7.19
C ARG A 200 0.06 18.14 7.34
N ASN A 201 -0.16 16.93 7.81
CA ASN A 201 0.86 15.90 8.03
C ASN A 201 0.21 14.51 8.12
N LEU A 202 1.01 13.48 8.34
CA LEU A 202 0.53 12.09 8.42
C LEU A 202 -0.51 11.85 9.53
N LYS A 203 -0.45 12.58 10.66
CA LYS A 203 -1.46 12.47 11.72
C LYS A 203 -2.84 12.91 11.22
N HIS A 204 -2.92 14.03 10.48
CA HIS A 204 -4.18 14.51 9.90
C HIS A 204 -4.65 13.63 8.74
N ALA A 205 -3.71 13.10 7.93
CA ALA A 205 -4.04 12.09 6.92
C ALA A 205 -4.68 10.84 7.54
N ALA A 206 -4.15 10.39 8.69
CA ALA A 206 -4.73 9.25 9.43
C ALA A 206 -6.17 9.53 9.91
N GLN A 207 -6.45 10.73 10.39
CA GLN A 207 -7.80 11.13 10.78
C GLN A 207 -8.78 11.13 9.59
N PHE A 208 -8.33 11.68 8.44
CA PHE A 208 -9.12 11.65 7.21
C PHE A 208 -9.42 10.20 6.78
N ILE A 209 -8.41 9.33 6.73
CA ILE A 209 -8.56 7.93 6.32
C ILE A 209 -9.52 7.18 7.25
N ALA A 210 -9.40 7.38 8.56
CA ALA A 210 -10.30 6.78 9.54
C ALA A 210 -11.76 7.20 9.31
N HIS A 211 -11.98 8.49 9.05
CA HIS A 211 -13.32 9.03 8.78
C HIS A 211 -13.90 8.51 7.45
N ASP A 212 -13.15 8.61 6.36
CA ASP A 212 -13.59 8.17 5.02
C ASP A 212 -13.91 6.68 5.00
N ARG A 213 -13.06 5.88 5.65
CA ARG A 213 -13.32 4.45 5.82
C ARG A 213 -14.60 4.18 6.62
N GLY A 214 -14.81 4.89 7.72
CA GLY A 214 -16.04 4.76 8.52
C GLY A 214 -17.30 5.05 7.69
N ARG A 215 -17.24 6.03 6.79
CA ARG A 215 -18.33 6.32 5.84
C ARG A 215 -18.56 5.19 4.84
N ARG A 216 -17.50 4.64 4.25
CA ARG A 216 -17.58 3.53 3.26
C ARG A 216 -18.11 2.25 3.88
N THR A 217 -17.83 2.00 5.16
CA THR A 217 -18.29 0.79 5.87
C THR A 217 -19.61 0.97 6.64
N GLY A 218 -20.25 2.13 6.52
CA GLY A 218 -21.52 2.42 7.21
C GLY A 218 -21.40 2.70 8.72
N HIS A 219 -20.19 2.85 9.25
CA HIS A 219 -19.94 3.11 10.68
C HIS A 219 -19.61 4.59 10.99
N GLY A 220 -19.78 5.49 10.02
CA GLY A 220 -19.44 6.91 10.16
C GLY A 220 -20.55 7.74 10.78
N SER A 221 -20.31 8.35 11.95
CA SER A 221 -21.21 9.35 12.57
C SER A 221 -21.08 10.70 11.86
N LEU A 222 -22.21 11.36 11.58
CA LEU A 222 -22.32 12.72 11.01
C LEU A 222 -21.53 13.79 11.81
N LEU A 223 -21.41 13.63 13.13
CA LEU A 223 -20.68 14.54 14.02
C LEU A 223 -19.16 14.56 13.76
N SER A 224 -18.58 13.44 13.27
CA SER A 224 -17.15 13.37 12.91
C SER A 224 -16.85 14.16 11.63
N ALA A 225 -17.79 14.21 10.67
CA ALA A 225 -17.64 14.96 9.42
C ALA A 225 -17.59 16.48 9.64
N MET A 226 -18.42 17.01 10.53
CA MET A 226 -18.46 18.44 10.83
C MET A 226 -17.21 18.93 11.56
N ARG A 227 -16.62 18.13 12.45
CA ARG A 227 -15.38 18.46 13.16
C ARG A 227 -14.19 18.58 12.21
N MET A 228 -14.06 17.66 11.24
CA MET A 228 -12.96 17.68 10.25
C MET A 228 -13.07 18.86 9.27
N ALA A 229 -14.28 19.24 8.87
CA ALA A 229 -14.51 20.40 8.00
C ALA A 229 -14.05 21.71 8.67
N LEU A 230 -14.26 21.86 9.97
CA LEU A 230 -13.86 23.05 10.75
C LEU A 230 -12.35 23.11 10.98
N ASP A 231 -11.67 21.98 11.13
CA ASP A 231 -10.21 21.93 11.31
C ASP A 231 -9.44 22.17 9.99
N ASN A 232 -10.03 21.85 8.83
CA ASN A 232 -9.45 22.12 7.52
C ASN A 232 -9.65 23.56 7.01
N VAL A 233 -10.70 24.27 7.47
CA VAL A 233 -11.01 25.65 7.05
C VAL A 233 -10.06 26.70 7.68
N ARG A 234 -9.23 26.35 8.68
CA ARG A 234 -8.25 27.26 9.29
C ARG A 234 -6.91 27.36 8.57
N LEU A 235 -6.83 26.94 7.30
CA LEU A 235 -5.61 26.93 6.48
C LEU A 235 -5.67 27.84 5.25
N VAL A 236 -6.48 28.92 5.28
CA VAL A 236 -6.38 30.02 4.30
C VAL A 236 -6.08 31.31 5.05
#